data_4edef8adf42593efd26da874f5c00e7b
#
_entry.id   4edef8adf42593efd26da874f5c00e7b
#
_cell.length_a   1.000
_cell.length_b   1.000
_cell.length_c   1.000
_cell.angle_alpha   90.00
_cell.angle_beta   90.00
_cell.angle_gamma   90.00
#
_symmetry.space_group_name_H-M   'P 1'
#
loop_
_entity.id
_entity.type
_entity.pdbx_description
1 polymer ?
#
loop_
_entity_poly.entity_id
_entity_poly.type
_entity_poly.pdbx_seq_one_letter_code
_entity_poly.pdbx_strand_id
1 'polypeptide(L)'
;MENIRDYLKNNILLFDGAMGTYYDELTDDGIGCELANIKNPELIKGIHNEYIEAGAKAIITNTFSTGIDAFLGDRDLQKKVIVAGIDIALEVAKDRAYVFADMASINADSNSAAFEEYKIIADIFLEKGINNFYFETRNSSIGLKSIGEYIKEKSPEAFIIASFAVMPDGYSSEGYYYKTMFKEICESGFFDGVGLNCVSGANHMAKLLKDVDTEGLYLAAMPNAGYPIVRDNKIYYGSLANYFAAQIEDILDMGVNVVGGCCGTTPKHIELLKKSMSGMLIKPRKSVKKEKNVLQNVRLNRFEQKLISGQKPIAVELDSPIDTNVSKFIENAGKLKTAGADIVTIADNPIARARMDSCLLACKVRNELDFDVLPHMTCRDRNVNAAKGLLLGASAMGVDNV
;
A
#
# COMPACT_ATOMS: atom_id res chain seq x y z
N MET A 1 -13.31 -4.64 -28.85
CA MET A 1 -13.09 -3.30 -28.21
C MET A 1 -11.87 -2.62 -28.84
N GLU A 2 -11.79 -1.26 -28.82
CA GLU A 2 -10.58 -0.53 -29.21
C GLU A 2 -9.40 -0.83 -28.25
N ASN A 3 -8.17 -0.46 -28.68
CA ASN A 3 -7.01 -0.60 -27.80
C ASN A 3 -7.16 0.28 -26.55
N ILE A 4 -6.79 -0.26 -25.39
CA ILE A 4 -6.98 0.44 -24.09
C ILE A 4 -6.22 1.78 -24.02
N ARG A 5 -5.01 1.86 -24.65
CA ARG A 5 -4.24 3.10 -24.71
C ARG A 5 -4.91 4.15 -25.58
N ASP A 6 -5.61 3.73 -26.65
CA ASP A 6 -6.40 4.65 -27.49
C ASP A 6 -7.64 5.13 -26.74
N TYR A 7 -8.31 4.26 -26.01
CA TYR A 7 -9.43 4.63 -25.14
C TYR A 7 -9.03 5.69 -24.12
N LEU A 8 -7.89 5.49 -23.44
CA LEU A 8 -7.39 6.38 -22.39
C LEU A 8 -6.91 7.75 -22.90
N LYS A 9 -6.72 7.94 -24.20
CA LYS A 9 -6.43 9.27 -24.77
C LYS A 9 -7.57 10.25 -24.58
N ASN A 10 -8.81 9.74 -24.60
CA ASN A 10 -10.01 10.57 -24.63
C ASN A 10 -11.01 10.23 -23.50
N ASN A 11 -10.74 9.19 -22.70
CA ASN A 11 -11.68 8.71 -21.69
C ASN A 11 -10.96 8.37 -20.38
N ILE A 12 -11.65 8.56 -19.28
CA ILE A 12 -11.26 7.99 -17.98
C ILE A 12 -11.77 6.54 -17.97
N LEU A 13 -10.91 5.60 -17.63
CA LEU A 13 -11.27 4.20 -17.53
C LEU A 13 -11.93 3.93 -16.17
N LEU A 14 -13.21 3.62 -16.22
CA LEU A 14 -13.99 3.23 -15.05
C LEU A 14 -13.88 1.74 -14.83
N PHE A 15 -13.24 1.36 -13.72
CA PHE A 15 -13.18 0.00 -13.22
C PHE A 15 -14.43 -0.38 -12.43
N ASP A 16 -14.58 -1.65 -12.16
CA ASP A 16 -15.53 -2.22 -11.22
C ASP A 16 -15.26 -1.80 -9.76
N GLY A 17 -15.94 -2.45 -8.85
CA GLY A 17 -15.79 -2.28 -7.40
C GLY A 17 -15.35 -3.58 -6.73
N ALA A 18 -15.65 -3.68 -5.44
CA ALA A 18 -15.27 -4.81 -4.64
C ALA A 18 -15.89 -6.12 -5.13
N MET A 19 -15.06 -7.15 -5.34
CA MET A 19 -15.55 -8.50 -5.57
C MET A 19 -15.79 -9.22 -4.22
N GLY A 20 -14.77 -9.39 -3.38
CA GLY A 20 -14.86 -10.18 -2.16
C GLY A 20 -15.89 -9.66 -1.16
N THR A 21 -15.81 -8.37 -0.77
CA THR A 21 -16.77 -7.82 0.19
C THR A 21 -18.20 -7.76 -0.34
N TYR A 22 -18.39 -7.64 -1.64
CA TYR A 22 -19.73 -7.68 -2.24
C TYR A 22 -20.25 -9.11 -2.34
N TYR A 23 -19.39 -10.09 -2.64
CA TYR A 23 -19.74 -11.51 -2.54
C TYR A 23 -20.20 -11.89 -1.13
N ASP A 24 -19.46 -11.47 -0.09
CA ASP A 24 -19.80 -11.72 1.31
C ASP A 24 -21.11 -11.03 1.74
N GLU A 25 -21.48 -9.91 1.11
CA GLU A 25 -22.77 -9.23 1.34
C GLU A 25 -23.93 -10.01 0.74
N LEU A 26 -23.71 -10.65 -0.41
CA LEU A 26 -24.76 -11.39 -1.13
C LEU A 26 -24.96 -12.82 -0.61
N THR A 27 -23.97 -13.41 0.06
CA THR A 27 -24.04 -14.77 0.56
C THR A 27 -23.29 -14.94 1.88
N ASP A 28 -23.72 -15.95 2.67
CA ASP A 28 -23.07 -16.35 3.92
C ASP A 28 -22.73 -17.87 3.84
N ASP A 29 -22.26 -18.31 2.67
CA ASP A 29 -22.02 -19.72 2.37
C ASP A 29 -20.70 -20.26 2.95
N GLY A 30 -19.85 -19.37 3.50
CA GLY A 30 -18.55 -19.73 4.06
C GLY A 30 -17.52 -20.19 3.02
N ILE A 31 -17.79 -19.92 1.73
CA ILE A 31 -16.86 -20.21 0.63
C ILE A 31 -15.99 -18.98 0.38
N GLY A 32 -14.68 -19.17 0.28
CA GLY A 32 -13.78 -18.09 -0.14
C GLY A 32 -14.15 -17.61 -1.54
N CYS A 33 -14.13 -16.28 -1.74
CA CYS A 33 -14.62 -15.66 -2.96
C CYS A 33 -14.00 -16.25 -4.23
N GLU A 34 -12.69 -16.50 -4.25
CA GLU A 34 -11.99 -17.07 -5.42
C GLU A 34 -12.40 -18.53 -5.67
N LEU A 35 -12.63 -19.29 -4.59
CA LEU A 35 -13.11 -20.68 -4.71
C LEU A 35 -14.53 -20.72 -5.29
N ALA A 36 -15.31 -19.65 -5.14
CA ALA A 36 -16.63 -19.54 -5.75
C ALA A 36 -16.59 -19.53 -7.29
N ASN A 37 -15.44 -19.24 -7.91
CA ASN A 37 -15.28 -19.39 -9.36
C ASN A 37 -15.67 -20.81 -9.85
N ILE A 38 -15.46 -21.81 -9.01
CA ILE A 38 -15.82 -23.22 -9.32
C ILE A 38 -16.98 -23.75 -8.51
N LYS A 39 -17.27 -23.17 -7.33
CA LYS A 39 -18.34 -23.63 -6.44
C LYS A 39 -19.67 -22.91 -6.67
N ASN A 40 -19.61 -21.61 -7.00
CA ASN A 40 -20.77 -20.76 -7.20
C ASN A 40 -20.54 -19.78 -8.39
N PRO A 41 -20.21 -20.30 -9.60
CA PRO A 41 -19.82 -19.47 -10.75
C PRO A 41 -20.90 -18.48 -11.19
N GLU A 42 -22.19 -18.83 -11.05
CA GLU A 42 -23.29 -17.96 -11.48
C GLU A 42 -23.39 -16.72 -10.61
N LEU A 43 -23.04 -16.78 -9.34
CA LEU A 43 -22.99 -15.60 -8.49
C LEU A 43 -21.83 -14.66 -8.89
N ILE A 44 -20.64 -15.20 -9.17
CA ILE A 44 -19.50 -14.40 -9.66
C ILE A 44 -19.83 -13.78 -11.03
N LYS A 45 -20.46 -14.50 -11.95
CA LYS A 45 -20.97 -13.95 -13.21
C LYS A 45 -21.96 -12.80 -12.98
N GLY A 46 -22.88 -12.99 -12.04
CA GLY A 46 -23.85 -11.98 -11.63
C GLY A 46 -23.16 -10.69 -11.18
N ILE A 47 -22.20 -10.78 -10.28
CA ILE A 47 -21.45 -9.63 -9.75
C ILE A 47 -20.72 -8.89 -10.87
N HIS A 48 -19.97 -9.57 -11.72
CA HIS A 48 -19.30 -8.93 -12.85
C HIS A 48 -20.30 -8.24 -13.79
N ASN A 49 -21.43 -8.90 -14.08
CA ASN A 49 -22.46 -8.33 -14.95
C ASN A 49 -23.08 -7.06 -14.34
N GLU A 50 -23.39 -7.07 -13.04
CA GLU A 50 -23.93 -5.90 -12.34
C GLU A 50 -22.99 -4.70 -12.40
N TYR A 51 -21.67 -4.91 -12.25
CA TYR A 51 -20.68 -3.85 -12.39
C TYR A 51 -20.62 -3.28 -13.82
N ILE A 52 -20.67 -4.16 -14.84
CA ILE A 52 -20.68 -3.70 -16.23
C ILE A 52 -21.97 -2.92 -16.54
N GLU A 53 -23.12 -3.36 -16.04
CA GLU A 53 -24.40 -2.66 -16.17
C GLU A 53 -24.40 -1.32 -15.43
N ALA A 54 -23.72 -1.23 -14.30
CA ALA A 54 -23.47 0.02 -13.58
C ALA A 54 -22.56 1.00 -14.34
N GLY A 55 -21.92 0.54 -15.41
CA GLY A 55 -21.12 1.37 -16.32
C GLY A 55 -19.62 1.15 -16.26
N ALA A 56 -19.14 0.13 -15.53
CA ALA A 56 -17.73 -0.26 -15.56
C ALA A 56 -17.28 -0.57 -17.00
N LYS A 57 -16.14 -0.06 -17.40
CA LYS A 57 -15.47 -0.32 -18.68
C LYS A 57 -14.27 -1.24 -18.55
N ALA A 58 -13.84 -1.51 -17.31
CA ALA A 58 -12.88 -2.54 -16.98
C ALA A 58 -13.39 -3.34 -15.77
N ILE A 59 -13.16 -4.64 -15.80
CA ILE A 59 -13.39 -5.54 -14.66
C ILE A 59 -12.11 -6.30 -14.33
N ILE A 60 -11.91 -6.57 -13.05
CA ILE A 60 -10.78 -7.34 -12.55
C ILE A 60 -11.24 -8.77 -12.32
N THR A 61 -10.46 -9.78 -12.74
CA THR A 61 -10.80 -11.19 -12.52
C THR A 61 -10.90 -11.50 -11.03
N ASN A 62 -11.76 -12.43 -10.65
CA ASN A 62 -11.86 -12.89 -9.25
C ASN A 62 -10.72 -13.85 -8.90
N THR A 63 -9.50 -13.30 -8.79
CA THR A 63 -8.27 -14.08 -8.57
C THR A 63 -7.31 -13.45 -7.54
N PHE A 64 -7.81 -12.59 -6.66
CA PHE A 64 -7.00 -11.88 -5.66
C PHE A 64 -6.19 -12.83 -4.77
N SER A 65 -6.85 -13.74 -4.07
CA SER A 65 -6.20 -14.69 -3.14
C SER A 65 -5.86 -16.00 -3.84
N THR A 66 -5.16 -15.94 -4.98
CA THR A 66 -4.80 -17.14 -5.74
C THR A 66 -3.32 -17.54 -5.67
N GLY A 67 -2.56 -17.01 -4.72
CA GLY A 67 -1.23 -17.54 -4.40
C GLY A 67 -1.32 -19.01 -3.94
N ILE A 68 -0.26 -19.79 -4.17
CA ILE A 68 -0.24 -21.24 -3.89
C ILE A 68 -0.57 -21.58 -2.44
N ASP A 69 -0.25 -20.70 -1.50
CA ASP A 69 -0.53 -20.89 -0.06
C ASP A 69 -2.04 -20.98 0.23
N ALA A 70 -2.86 -20.25 -0.51
CA ALA A 70 -4.32 -20.31 -0.38
C ALA A 70 -4.88 -21.68 -0.72
N PHE A 71 -4.14 -22.49 -1.47
CA PHE A 71 -4.50 -23.83 -1.89
C PHE A 71 -3.68 -24.93 -1.22
N LEU A 72 -2.97 -24.61 -0.13
CA LEU A 72 -2.13 -25.56 0.61
C LEU A 72 -1.13 -26.34 -0.27
N GLY A 73 -0.64 -25.72 -1.33
CA GLY A 73 0.31 -26.30 -2.27
C GLY A 73 -0.34 -27.07 -3.44
N ASP A 74 -1.67 -27.13 -3.55
CA ASP A 74 -2.37 -27.81 -4.64
C ASP A 74 -2.38 -26.94 -5.91
N ARG A 75 -1.40 -27.17 -6.80
CA ARG A 75 -1.25 -26.46 -8.08
C ARG A 75 -2.40 -26.70 -9.06
N ASP A 76 -2.97 -27.90 -9.04
CA ASP A 76 -4.08 -28.23 -9.94
C ASP A 76 -5.35 -27.48 -9.54
N LEU A 77 -5.62 -27.40 -8.24
CA LEU A 77 -6.74 -26.62 -7.73
C LEU A 77 -6.53 -25.11 -7.98
N GLN A 78 -5.34 -24.60 -7.70
CA GLN A 78 -4.98 -23.21 -7.99
C GLN A 78 -5.26 -22.87 -9.47
N LYS A 79 -4.69 -23.65 -10.38
CA LYS A 79 -4.88 -23.45 -11.82
C LYS A 79 -6.35 -23.50 -12.22
N LYS A 80 -7.12 -24.47 -11.69
CA LYS A 80 -8.57 -24.57 -11.95
C LYS A 80 -9.33 -23.34 -11.50
N VAL A 81 -9.03 -22.79 -10.32
CA VAL A 81 -9.71 -21.61 -9.78
C VAL A 81 -9.37 -20.37 -10.61
N ILE A 82 -8.10 -20.17 -10.96
CA ILE A 82 -7.67 -19.05 -11.81
C ILE A 82 -8.33 -19.12 -13.19
N VAL A 83 -8.26 -20.28 -13.85
CA VAL A 83 -8.86 -20.50 -15.18
C VAL A 83 -10.37 -20.24 -15.15
N ALA A 84 -11.08 -20.74 -14.14
CA ALA A 84 -12.50 -20.51 -13.98
C ALA A 84 -12.81 -19.00 -13.82
N GLY A 85 -12.05 -18.28 -12.99
CA GLY A 85 -12.20 -16.82 -12.83
C GLY A 85 -11.97 -16.04 -14.14
N ILE A 86 -10.96 -16.44 -14.91
CA ILE A 86 -10.70 -15.84 -16.24
C ILE A 86 -11.87 -16.12 -17.18
N ASP A 87 -12.30 -17.38 -17.29
CA ASP A 87 -13.36 -17.78 -18.22
C ASP A 87 -14.69 -17.07 -17.90
N ILE A 88 -15.02 -16.95 -16.61
CA ILE A 88 -16.19 -16.17 -16.15
C ILE A 88 -16.07 -14.70 -16.59
N ALA A 89 -14.94 -14.05 -16.29
CA ALA A 89 -14.76 -12.65 -16.62
C ALA A 89 -14.84 -12.40 -18.13
N LEU A 90 -14.21 -13.24 -18.95
CA LEU A 90 -14.26 -13.16 -20.41
C LEU A 90 -15.68 -13.40 -20.95
N GLU A 91 -16.40 -14.40 -20.42
CA GLU A 91 -17.77 -14.70 -20.82
C GLU A 91 -18.71 -13.51 -20.56
N VAL A 92 -18.55 -12.86 -19.42
CA VAL A 92 -19.41 -11.72 -19.05
C VAL A 92 -18.99 -10.44 -19.76
N ALA A 93 -17.69 -10.16 -19.85
CA ALA A 93 -17.19 -8.93 -20.45
C ALA A 93 -17.49 -8.84 -21.94
N LYS A 94 -17.19 -9.87 -22.73
CA LYS A 94 -17.30 -9.88 -24.20
C LYS A 94 -16.67 -8.59 -24.79
N ASP A 95 -17.48 -7.82 -25.53
CA ASP A 95 -17.07 -6.52 -26.10
C ASP A 95 -17.50 -5.31 -25.24
N ARG A 96 -17.98 -5.55 -24.01
CA ARG A 96 -18.54 -4.50 -23.15
C ARG A 96 -17.49 -3.86 -22.22
N ALA A 97 -16.52 -4.64 -21.76
CA ALA A 97 -15.50 -4.21 -20.80
C ALA A 97 -14.13 -4.87 -21.05
N TYR A 98 -13.06 -4.17 -20.69
CA TYR A 98 -11.72 -4.74 -20.63
C TYR A 98 -11.62 -5.68 -19.43
N VAL A 99 -10.94 -6.81 -19.60
CA VAL A 99 -10.66 -7.74 -18.52
C VAL A 99 -9.21 -7.58 -18.07
N PHE A 100 -9.01 -7.39 -16.78
CA PHE A 100 -7.71 -7.30 -16.15
C PHE A 100 -7.42 -8.54 -15.29
N ALA A 101 -6.24 -9.10 -15.46
CA ALA A 101 -5.68 -10.08 -14.55
C ALA A 101 -5.45 -9.46 -13.18
N ASP A 102 -6.04 -9.99 -12.14
CA ASP A 102 -5.75 -9.60 -10.78
C ASP A 102 -4.47 -10.28 -10.29
N MET A 103 -3.51 -9.48 -9.90
CA MET A 103 -2.18 -9.90 -9.45
C MET A 103 -1.90 -9.33 -8.05
N ALA A 104 -2.49 -9.93 -7.02
CA ALA A 104 -2.29 -9.49 -5.64
C ALA A 104 -0.89 -9.80 -5.09
N SER A 105 -0.64 -9.38 -3.87
CA SER A 105 0.61 -9.72 -3.18
C SER A 105 0.72 -11.22 -2.94
N ILE A 106 1.86 -11.81 -3.29
CA ILE A 106 2.17 -13.20 -3.01
C ILE A 106 3.00 -13.27 -1.74
N ASN A 107 2.54 -14.08 -0.79
CA ASN A 107 3.30 -14.42 0.39
C ASN A 107 4.31 -15.52 0.03
N ALA A 108 5.60 -15.23 0.15
CA ALA A 108 6.66 -16.18 -0.17
C ALA A 108 7.89 -15.94 0.71
N ASP A 109 8.66 -16.98 0.96
CA ASP A 109 9.87 -16.94 1.81
C ASP A 109 11.00 -16.08 1.22
N SER A 110 10.93 -15.76 -0.09
CA SER A 110 11.92 -14.92 -0.76
C SER A 110 11.34 -14.22 -2.00
N ASN A 111 11.99 -13.15 -2.43
CA ASN A 111 11.64 -12.43 -3.66
C ASN A 111 11.72 -13.33 -4.89
N SER A 112 12.65 -14.28 -4.92
CA SER A 112 12.78 -15.26 -6.02
C SER A 112 11.60 -16.22 -6.05
N ALA A 113 11.15 -16.71 -4.89
CA ALA A 113 9.98 -17.57 -4.79
C ALA A 113 8.70 -16.83 -5.20
N ALA A 114 8.53 -15.57 -4.77
CA ALA A 114 7.43 -14.74 -5.19
C ALA A 114 7.43 -14.51 -6.71
N PHE A 115 8.58 -14.25 -7.31
CA PHE A 115 8.71 -14.06 -8.74
C PHE A 115 8.32 -15.30 -9.55
N GLU A 116 8.80 -16.50 -9.14
CA GLU A 116 8.43 -17.75 -9.81
C GLU A 116 6.92 -18.01 -9.71
N GLU A 117 6.30 -17.69 -8.58
CA GLU A 117 4.85 -17.80 -8.43
C GLU A 117 4.11 -16.82 -9.34
N TYR A 118 4.55 -15.57 -9.41
CA TYR A 118 3.99 -14.58 -10.35
C TYR A 118 4.08 -15.03 -11.80
N LYS A 119 5.19 -15.64 -12.21
CA LYS A 119 5.35 -16.18 -13.56
C LYS A 119 4.31 -17.24 -13.88
N ILE A 120 4.12 -18.19 -12.96
CA ILE A 120 3.14 -19.28 -13.14
C ILE A 120 1.73 -18.69 -13.33
N ILE A 121 1.35 -17.71 -12.50
CA ILE A 121 0.04 -17.07 -12.59
C ILE A 121 -0.06 -16.24 -13.88
N ALA A 122 0.94 -15.45 -14.21
CA ALA A 122 0.96 -14.63 -15.43
C ALA A 122 0.88 -15.49 -16.69
N ASP A 123 1.57 -16.62 -16.75
CA ASP A 123 1.51 -17.54 -17.88
C ASP A 123 0.08 -18.08 -18.10
N ILE A 124 -0.66 -18.40 -17.02
CA ILE A 124 -2.06 -18.83 -17.14
C ILE A 124 -2.92 -17.72 -17.77
N PHE A 125 -2.74 -16.47 -17.37
CA PHE A 125 -3.46 -15.34 -17.96
C PHE A 125 -3.10 -15.12 -19.43
N LEU A 126 -1.81 -15.14 -19.75
CA LEU A 126 -1.31 -14.96 -21.13
C LEU A 126 -1.78 -16.10 -22.05
N GLU A 127 -1.78 -17.36 -21.58
CA GLU A 127 -2.33 -18.51 -22.31
C GLU A 127 -3.82 -18.35 -22.64
N LYS A 128 -4.57 -17.66 -21.79
CA LYS A 128 -6.00 -17.33 -22.00
C LYS A 128 -6.23 -16.04 -22.82
N GLY A 129 -5.16 -15.39 -23.26
CA GLY A 129 -5.23 -14.17 -24.08
C GLY A 129 -5.47 -12.88 -23.29
N ILE A 130 -5.33 -12.90 -21.96
CA ILE A 130 -5.38 -11.71 -21.13
C ILE A 130 -4.04 -10.99 -21.22
N ASN A 131 -4.09 -9.72 -21.64
CA ASN A 131 -2.91 -8.85 -21.79
C ASN A 131 -2.98 -7.60 -20.92
N ASN A 132 -4.02 -7.45 -20.08
CA ASN A 132 -4.12 -6.35 -19.14
C ASN A 132 -3.91 -6.91 -17.73
N PHE A 133 -2.98 -6.32 -16.98
CA PHE A 133 -2.59 -6.78 -15.63
C PHE A 133 -2.76 -5.65 -14.62
N TYR A 134 -3.32 -5.98 -13.47
CA TYR A 134 -3.50 -5.07 -12.36
C TYR A 134 -2.87 -5.68 -11.11
N PHE A 135 -1.71 -5.17 -10.72
CA PHE A 135 -1.05 -5.54 -9.47
C PHE A 135 -1.65 -4.70 -8.35
N GLU A 136 -2.67 -5.25 -7.67
CA GLU A 136 -3.40 -4.51 -6.66
C GLU A 136 -2.91 -4.75 -5.23
N THR A 137 -3.24 -3.77 -4.36
CA THR A 137 -3.04 -3.84 -2.90
C THR A 137 -1.61 -4.19 -2.52
N ARG A 138 -0.64 -3.67 -3.29
CA ARG A 138 0.77 -3.92 -3.04
C ARG A 138 1.26 -3.14 -1.83
N ASN A 139 2.00 -3.80 -0.94
CA ASN A 139 2.64 -3.15 0.21
C ASN A 139 4.07 -2.71 -0.07
N SER A 140 4.66 -3.18 -1.17
CA SER A 140 6.00 -2.83 -1.65
C SER A 140 6.09 -2.95 -3.17
N SER A 141 7.11 -2.32 -3.76
CA SER A 141 7.47 -2.45 -5.17
C SER A 141 8.37 -3.65 -5.46
N ILE A 142 8.77 -4.38 -4.41
CA ILE A 142 9.68 -5.52 -4.52
C ILE A 142 9.13 -6.56 -5.49
N GLY A 143 9.97 -6.98 -6.45
CA GLY A 143 9.63 -7.98 -7.46
C GLY A 143 8.81 -7.45 -8.63
N LEU A 144 8.16 -6.26 -8.53
CA LEU A 144 7.32 -5.73 -9.60
C LEU A 144 8.08 -5.45 -10.88
N LYS A 145 9.30 -4.90 -10.81
CA LYS A 145 10.14 -4.69 -11.99
C LYS A 145 10.37 -6.00 -12.76
N SER A 146 10.78 -7.07 -12.09
CA SER A 146 11.10 -8.35 -12.71
C SER A 146 9.88 -9.01 -13.36
N ILE A 147 8.72 -8.97 -12.69
CA ILE A 147 7.50 -9.55 -13.29
C ILE A 147 6.95 -8.67 -14.42
N GLY A 148 7.04 -7.34 -14.32
CA GLY A 148 6.67 -6.43 -15.40
C GLY A 148 7.52 -6.65 -16.65
N GLU A 149 8.84 -6.80 -16.49
CA GLU A 149 9.77 -7.16 -17.57
C GLU A 149 9.39 -8.50 -18.22
N TYR A 150 9.18 -9.54 -17.41
CA TYR A 150 8.76 -10.86 -17.90
C TYR A 150 7.46 -10.81 -18.71
N ILE A 151 6.43 -10.11 -18.20
CA ILE A 151 5.16 -9.98 -18.92
C ILE A 151 5.37 -9.25 -20.26
N LYS A 152 6.16 -8.16 -20.28
CA LYS A 152 6.46 -7.41 -21.49
C LYS A 152 7.31 -8.21 -22.51
N GLU A 153 8.20 -9.07 -22.04
CA GLU A 153 8.94 -10.00 -22.91
C GLU A 153 8.00 -11.00 -23.59
N LYS A 154 7.03 -11.53 -22.87
CA LYS A 154 6.03 -12.47 -23.40
C LYS A 154 4.96 -11.81 -24.26
N SER A 155 4.53 -10.62 -23.87
CA SER A 155 3.50 -9.82 -24.54
C SER A 155 3.90 -8.35 -24.53
N PRO A 156 4.62 -7.84 -25.54
CA PRO A 156 5.04 -6.44 -25.61
C PRO A 156 3.88 -5.43 -25.53
N GLU A 157 2.70 -5.83 -25.99
CA GLU A 157 1.49 -5.01 -25.98
C GLU A 157 0.73 -5.05 -24.63
N ALA A 158 1.17 -5.85 -23.66
CA ALA A 158 0.52 -5.92 -22.36
C ALA A 158 0.36 -4.53 -21.74
N PHE A 159 -0.77 -4.29 -21.09
CA PHE A 159 -1.05 -3.08 -20.34
C PHE A 159 -1.00 -3.38 -18.84
N ILE A 160 -0.08 -2.76 -18.12
CA ILE A 160 0.25 -3.15 -16.74
C ILE A 160 0.10 -1.95 -15.81
N ILE A 161 -0.71 -2.11 -14.75
CA ILE A 161 -0.87 -1.13 -13.68
C ILE A 161 -0.35 -1.72 -12.37
N ALA A 162 0.45 -0.95 -11.62
CA ALA A 162 0.80 -1.25 -10.22
C ALA A 162 0.05 -0.32 -9.27
N SER A 163 -0.61 -0.88 -8.27
CA SER A 163 -1.38 -0.14 -7.30
C SER A 163 -1.03 -0.53 -5.87
N PHE A 164 -0.86 0.47 -5.02
CA PHE A 164 -0.34 0.30 -3.67
C PHE A 164 -1.40 0.59 -2.61
N ALA A 165 -1.35 -0.20 -1.54
CA ALA A 165 -2.18 -0.02 -0.35
C ALA A 165 -1.40 0.73 0.72
N VAL A 166 -1.79 1.96 1.01
CA VAL A 166 -1.10 2.78 1.99
C VAL A 166 -2.07 3.43 2.99
N MET A 167 -1.57 3.63 4.19
CA MET A 167 -2.29 4.33 5.25
C MET A 167 -2.41 5.83 4.92
N PRO A 168 -3.26 6.60 5.61
CA PRO A 168 -3.42 8.04 5.37
C PRO A 168 -2.13 8.87 5.50
N ASP A 169 -1.11 8.35 6.17
CA ASP A 169 0.22 8.95 6.27
C ASP A 169 1.13 8.66 5.06
N GLY A 170 0.66 7.86 4.09
CA GLY A 170 1.37 7.51 2.87
C GLY A 170 2.32 6.31 3.00
N TYR A 171 2.34 5.63 4.14
CA TYR A 171 3.15 4.44 4.34
C TYR A 171 2.32 3.16 4.17
N SER A 172 2.90 2.15 3.57
CA SER A 172 2.33 0.81 3.53
C SER A 172 2.43 0.12 4.89
N SER A 173 1.76 -1.02 5.06
CA SER A 173 1.87 -1.85 6.26
C SER A 173 3.30 -2.37 6.52
N GLU A 174 4.13 -2.45 5.47
CA GLU A 174 5.54 -2.83 5.55
C GLU A 174 6.49 -1.63 5.75
N GLY A 175 5.95 -0.41 5.86
CA GLY A 175 6.73 0.80 6.14
C GLY A 175 7.32 1.48 4.90
N TYR A 176 6.95 1.10 3.69
CA TYR A 176 7.41 1.77 2.46
C TYR A 176 6.56 3.00 2.15
N TYR A 177 7.22 4.10 1.79
CA TYR A 177 6.54 5.34 1.43
C TYR A 177 6.08 5.32 -0.04
N TYR A 178 4.83 5.64 -0.29
CA TYR A 178 4.21 5.48 -1.62
C TYR A 178 4.92 6.25 -2.74
N LYS A 179 5.43 7.47 -2.49
CA LYS A 179 6.15 8.23 -3.53
C LYS A 179 7.47 7.55 -3.96
N THR A 180 8.13 6.84 -3.04
CA THR A 180 9.30 6.03 -3.37
C THR A 180 8.90 4.85 -4.25
N MET A 181 7.84 4.14 -3.87
CA MET A 181 7.32 3.02 -4.67
C MET A 181 6.86 3.47 -6.06
N PHE A 182 6.18 4.61 -6.18
CA PHE A 182 5.78 5.19 -7.47
C PHE A 182 6.98 5.50 -8.35
N LYS A 183 8.01 6.12 -7.78
CA LYS A 183 9.25 6.42 -8.50
C LYS A 183 9.91 5.16 -9.05
N GLU A 184 10.00 4.11 -8.24
CA GLU A 184 10.58 2.82 -8.66
C GLU A 184 9.80 2.18 -9.81
N ILE A 185 8.46 2.28 -9.81
CA ILE A 185 7.61 1.81 -10.91
C ILE A 185 7.85 2.64 -12.17
N CYS A 186 7.87 3.97 -12.07
CA CYS A 186 8.15 4.86 -13.19
C CYS A 186 9.53 4.58 -13.81
N GLU A 187 10.56 4.45 -12.98
CA GLU A 187 11.93 4.17 -13.42
C GLU A 187 12.12 2.75 -13.99
N SER A 188 11.21 1.82 -13.69
CA SER A 188 11.30 0.44 -14.20
C SER A 188 11.12 0.35 -15.72
N GLY A 189 10.26 1.20 -16.30
CA GLY A 189 9.96 1.24 -17.73
C GLY A 189 9.02 0.16 -18.25
N PHE A 190 8.46 -0.70 -17.37
CA PHE A 190 7.61 -1.83 -17.77
C PHE A 190 6.12 -1.64 -17.46
N PHE A 191 5.75 -0.57 -16.77
CA PHE A 191 4.38 -0.30 -16.37
C PHE A 191 3.77 0.82 -17.21
N ASP A 192 2.48 0.70 -17.47
CA ASP A 192 1.69 1.74 -18.14
C ASP A 192 1.00 2.67 -17.15
N GLY A 193 0.73 2.18 -15.93
CA GLY A 193 0.08 2.96 -14.90
C GLY A 193 0.58 2.65 -13.49
N VAL A 194 0.38 3.62 -12.60
CA VAL A 194 0.67 3.50 -11.17
C VAL A 194 -0.45 4.14 -10.35
N GLY A 195 -0.75 3.61 -9.18
CA GLY A 195 -1.87 4.14 -8.40
C GLY A 195 -1.92 3.69 -6.95
N LEU A 196 -3.02 4.07 -6.32
CA LEU A 196 -3.39 3.66 -4.96
C LEU A 196 -4.73 2.95 -4.97
N ASN A 197 -4.87 1.89 -4.18
CA ASN A 197 -6.14 1.22 -3.94
C ASN A 197 -6.25 0.72 -2.50
N CYS A 198 -7.46 0.45 -2.06
CA CYS A 198 -7.77 -0.11 -0.74
C CYS A 198 -7.27 0.75 0.44
N VAL A 199 -7.39 0.25 1.68
CA VAL A 199 -6.95 0.82 2.96
C VAL A 199 -7.52 2.21 3.24
N SER A 200 -7.43 3.15 2.32
CA SER A 200 -7.88 4.54 2.49
C SER A 200 -9.19 4.81 1.74
N GLY A 201 -10.07 5.62 2.34
CA GLY A 201 -11.23 6.19 1.66
C GLY A 201 -10.84 7.33 0.70
N ALA A 202 -11.77 7.72 -0.18
CA ALA A 202 -11.52 8.66 -1.27
C ALA A 202 -10.89 9.99 -0.82
N ASN A 203 -11.33 10.58 0.29
CA ASN A 203 -10.79 11.86 0.79
C ASN A 203 -9.31 11.79 1.18
N HIS A 204 -8.87 10.69 1.82
CA HIS A 204 -7.45 10.52 2.16
C HIS A 204 -6.62 10.20 0.93
N MET A 205 -7.14 9.38 0.03
CA MET A 205 -6.47 9.07 -1.24
C MET A 205 -6.29 10.33 -2.09
N ALA A 206 -7.29 11.21 -2.15
CA ALA A 206 -7.19 12.51 -2.82
C ALA A 206 -6.01 13.35 -2.29
N LYS A 207 -5.85 13.41 -0.96
CA LYS A 207 -4.74 14.15 -0.34
C LYS A 207 -3.37 13.58 -0.73
N LEU A 208 -3.26 12.25 -0.77
CA LEU A 208 -2.02 11.57 -1.17
C LEU A 208 -1.69 11.80 -2.65
N LEU A 209 -2.70 11.77 -3.53
CA LEU A 209 -2.51 11.89 -4.98
C LEU A 209 -2.31 13.32 -5.47
N LYS A 210 -2.60 14.35 -4.65
CA LYS A 210 -2.59 15.75 -5.05
C LYS A 210 -1.26 16.20 -5.67
N ASP A 211 -0.13 15.76 -5.11
CA ASP A 211 1.21 16.21 -5.49
C ASP A 211 2.11 15.04 -5.91
N VAL A 212 1.52 14.08 -6.66
CA VAL A 212 2.24 12.91 -7.16
C VAL A 212 2.72 13.15 -8.58
N ASP A 213 3.98 12.87 -8.86
CA ASP A 213 4.53 12.77 -10.21
C ASP A 213 4.51 11.29 -10.64
N THR A 214 3.94 10.99 -11.80
CA THR A 214 3.94 9.65 -12.40
C THR A 214 4.82 9.57 -13.65
N GLU A 215 5.62 10.61 -13.93
CA GLU A 215 6.57 10.65 -15.05
C GLU A 215 5.95 10.22 -16.41
N GLY A 216 4.66 10.45 -16.60
CA GLY A 216 3.93 10.13 -17.83
C GLY A 216 3.11 8.84 -17.77
N LEU A 217 3.19 8.05 -16.71
CA LEU A 217 2.30 6.89 -16.52
C LEU A 217 0.87 7.33 -16.19
N TYR A 218 -0.09 6.50 -16.57
CA TYR A 218 -1.48 6.67 -16.15
C TYR A 218 -1.62 6.58 -14.63
N LEU A 219 -2.41 7.47 -14.03
CA LEU A 219 -2.69 7.46 -12.60
C LEU A 219 -3.98 6.72 -12.30
N ALA A 220 -3.92 5.74 -11.40
CA ALA A 220 -5.07 4.96 -10.94
C ALA A 220 -5.44 5.30 -9.49
N ALA A 221 -6.75 5.31 -9.19
CA ALA A 221 -7.29 5.51 -7.85
C ALA A 221 -8.52 4.65 -7.61
N MET A 222 -8.44 3.69 -6.68
CA MET A 222 -9.55 2.81 -6.29
C MET A 222 -9.72 2.78 -4.76
N PRO A 223 -10.36 3.80 -4.18
CA PRO A 223 -10.55 3.88 -2.74
C PRO A 223 -11.61 2.91 -2.22
N ASN A 224 -11.56 2.62 -0.92
CA ASN A 224 -12.64 1.94 -0.22
C ASN A 224 -13.89 2.83 -0.09
N ALA A 225 -15.05 2.20 0.07
CA ALA A 225 -16.31 2.90 0.36
C ALA A 225 -16.34 3.55 1.75
N GLY A 226 -15.26 3.62 2.44
CA GLY A 226 -15.08 4.16 3.79
C GLY A 226 -14.10 3.33 4.59
N TYR A 227 -14.14 3.46 5.91
CA TYR A 227 -13.33 2.64 6.80
C TYR A 227 -14.08 1.41 7.27
N PRO A 228 -13.39 0.26 7.46
CA PRO A 228 -14.02 -0.95 7.94
C PRO A 228 -14.53 -0.77 9.37
N ILE A 229 -15.75 -1.22 9.63
CA ILE A 229 -16.36 -1.33 10.96
C ILE A 229 -16.52 -2.81 11.26
N VAL A 230 -15.87 -3.29 12.31
CA VAL A 230 -16.01 -4.68 12.75
C VAL A 230 -17.18 -4.78 13.70
N ARG A 231 -18.20 -5.57 13.34
CA ARG A 231 -19.34 -5.87 14.17
C ARG A 231 -19.71 -7.34 14.02
N ASP A 232 -19.89 -8.04 15.15
CA ASP A 232 -20.27 -9.47 15.18
C ASP A 232 -19.32 -10.37 14.32
N ASN A 233 -18.00 -10.11 14.38
CA ASN A 233 -16.95 -10.75 13.57
C ASN A 233 -17.10 -10.58 12.04
N LYS A 234 -17.97 -9.69 11.58
CA LYS A 234 -18.09 -9.31 10.17
C LYS A 234 -17.57 -7.90 9.93
N ILE A 235 -17.04 -7.66 8.76
CA ILE A 235 -16.53 -6.35 8.35
C ILE A 235 -17.61 -5.67 7.51
N TYR A 236 -17.99 -4.46 7.91
CA TYR A 236 -18.93 -3.61 7.21
C TYR A 236 -18.24 -2.33 6.78
N TYR A 237 -18.64 -1.79 5.64
CA TYR A 237 -18.21 -0.48 5.16
C TYR A 237 -19.39 0.48 5.17
N GLY A 238 -19.27 1.56 5.92
CA GLY A 238 -20.40 2.45 6.26
C GLY A 238 -20.56 3.65 5.33
N SER A 239 -20.12 3.62 4.06
CA SER A 239 -20.26 4.76 3.17
C SER A 239 -21.52 4.70 2.35
N LEU A 240 -22.25 5.84 2.30
CA LEU A 240 -23.31 6.05 1.34
C LEU A 240 -22.71 6.27 -0.06
N ALA A 241 -23.22 5.58 -1.08
CA ALA A 241 -22.71 5.65 -2.44
C ALA A 241 -22.69 7.09 -3.02
N ASN A 242 -23.63 7.93 -2.64
CA ASN A 242 -23.63 9.36 -3.02
C ASN A 242 -22.43 10.12 -2.41
N TYR A 243 -22.09 9.84 -1.15
CA TYR A 243 -20.94 10.45 -0.48
C TYR A 243 -19.64 9.99 -1.12
N PHE A 244 -19.52 8.71 -1.43
CA PHE A 244 -18.37 8.15 -2.15
C PHE A 244 -18.17 8.83 -3.51
N ALA A 245 -19.22 8.94 -4.32
CA ALA A 245 -19.16 9.58 -5.65
C ALA A 245 -18.72 11.04 -5.56
N ALA A 246 -19.28 11.80 -4.60
CA ALA A 246 -18.89 13.21 -4.38
C ALA A 246 -17.42 13.35 -3.96
N GLN A 247 -16.90 12.43 -3.16
CA GLN A 247 -15.49 12.45 -2.73
C GLN A 247 -14.51 12.11 -3.87
N ILE A 248 -14.94 11.33 -4.85
CA ILE A 248 -14.11 10.98 -6.01
C ILE A 248 -14.02 12.13 -7.02
N GLU A 249 -14.93 13.09 -7.02
CA GLU A 249 -14.84 14.27 -7.88
C GLU A 249 -13.52 15.03 -7.67
N ASP A 250 -13.05 15.15 -6.43
CA ASP A 250 -11.75 15.74 -6.12
C ASP A 250 -10.58 14.95 -6.75
N ILE A 251 -10.68 13.62 -6.80
CA ILE A 251 -9.69 12.73 -7.43
C ILE A 251 -9.72 12.91 -8.95
N LEU A 252 -10.91 12.95 -9.56
CA LEU A 252 -11.08 13.15 -11.00
C LEU A 252 -10.52 14.51 -11.44
N ASP A 253 -10.72 15.55 -10.61
CA ASP A 253 -10.21 16.89 -10.87
C ASP A 253 -8.68 16.99 -10.89
N MET A 254 -7.99 16.01 -10.32
CA MET A 254 -6.51 15.92 -10.37
C MET A 254 -5.97 15.31 -11.66
N GLY A 255 -6.84 14.87 -12.57
CA GLY A 255 -6.45 14.25 -13.84
C GLY A 255 -6.08 12.76 -13.67
N VAL A 256 -6.78 12.05 -12.81
CA VAL A 256 -6.70 10.58 -12.72
C VAL A 256 -7.26 9.96 -13.99
N ASN A 257 -6.57 8.95 -14.53
CA ASN A 257 -6.93 8.30 -15.78
C ASN A 257 -7.78 7.03 -15.57
N VAL A 258 -7.59 6.39 -14.42
CA VAL A 258 -8.20 5.12 -14.05
C VAL A 258 -8.85 5.27 -12.67
N VAL A 259 -10.14 4.99 -12.58
CA VAL A 259 -10.89 5.13 -11.33
C VAL A 259 -11.85 3.97 -11.15
N GLY A 260 -12.07 3.55 -9.93
CA GLY A 260 -13.00 2.50 -9.56
C GLY A 260 -13.25 2.48 -8.06
N GLY A 261 -13.67 1.34 -7.55
CA GLY A 261 -13.86 1.12 -6.13
C GLY A 261 -13.05 -0.07 -5.62
N CYS A 262 -12.79 -0.10 -4.32
CA CYS A 262 -12.23 -1.24 -3.62
C CYS A 262 -13.20 -1.66 -2.50
N CYS A 263 -12.74 -2.22 -1.40
CA CYS A 263 -13.57 -2.80 -0.35
C CYS A 263 -14.79 -1.95 0.03
N GLY A 264 -15.93 -2.62 0.18
CA GLY A 264 -17.22 -2.03 0.54
C GLY A 264 -17.94 -1.29 -0.59
N THR A 265 -17.36 -1.18 -1.79
CA THR A 265 -18.08 -0.63 -2.94
C THR A 265 -18.98 -1.68 -3.59
N THR A 266 -20.09 -1.24 -4.15
CA THR A 266 -21.10 -2.07 -4.80
C THR A 266 -21.42 -1.50 -6.19
N PRO A 267 -22.18 -2.20 -7.05
CA PRO A 267 -22.61 -1.66 -8.35
C PRO A 267 -23.23 -0.27 -8.23
N LYS A 268 -23.94 0.03 -7.13
CA LYS A 268 -24.51 1.36 -6.89
C LYS A 268 -23.46 2.47 -6.78
N HIS A 269 -22.32 2.19 -6.18
CA HIS A 269 -21.21 3.13 -6.10
C HIS A 269 -20.65 3.44 -7.51
N ILE A 270 -20.47 2.41 -8.32
CA ILE A 270 -19.96 2.54 -9.70
C ILE A 270 -20.96 3.27 -10.60
N GLU A 271 -22.27 2.99 -10.46
CA GLU A 271 -23.31 3.71 -11.20
C GLU A 271 -23.28 5.23 -10.92
N LEU A 272 -23.16 5.61 -9.65
CA LEU A 272 -23.09 7.01 -9.26
C LEU A 272 -21.79 7.66 -9.70
N LEU A 273 -20.68 6.96 -9.60
CA LEU A 273 -19.39 7.43 -10.12
C LEU A 273 -19.45 7.65 -11.63
N LYS A 274 -20.07 6.73 -12.39
CA LYS A 274 -20.31 6.91 -13.82
C LYS A 274 -21.12 8.15 -14.12
N LYS A 275 -22.13 8.46 -13.32
CA LYS A 275 -22.94 9.69 -13.46
C LYS A 275 -22.10 10.95 -13.20
N SER A 276 -21.28 10.97 -12.14
CA SER A 276 -20.38 12.10 -11.85
C SER A 276 -19.35 12.33 -12.96
N MET A 277 -18.90 11.27 -13.62
CA MET A 277 -17.97 11.36 -14.76
C MET A 277 -18.62 11.89 -16.05
N SER A 278 -19.96 11.93 -16.14
CA SER A 278 -20.67 12.29 -17.37
C SER A 278 -20.42 13.76 -17.72
N GLY A 279 -19.86 14.00 -18.90
CA GLY A 279 -19.52 15.35 -19.39
C GLY A 279 -18.19 15.89 -18.84
N MET A 280 -17.45 15.14 -18.02
CA MET A 280 -16.11 15.52 -17.63
C MET A 280 -15.14 15.36 -18.80
N LEU A 281 -14.40 16.42 -19.10
CA LEU A 281 -13.24 16.34 -19.99
C LEU A 281 -12.03 15.83 -19.21
N ILE A 282 -11.21 14.99 -19.87
CA ILE A 282 -9.93 14.61 -19.29
C ILE A 282 -9.11 15.88 -19.02
N LYS A 283 -8.82 16.13 -17.76
CA LYS A 283 -7.95 17.22 -17.38
C LYS A 283 -6.49 16.75 -17.54
N PRO A 284 -5.66 17.44 -18.34
CA PRO A 284 -4.25 17.12 -18.36
C PRO A 284 -3.71 17.30 -16.93
N ARG A 285 -2.97 16.31 -16.44
CA ARG A 285 -2.30 16.46 -15.14
C ARG A 285 -1.38 17.66 -15.20
N LYS A 286 -1.52 18.54 -14.23
CA LYS A 286 -0.54 19.60 -14.03
C LYS A 286 0.78 18.93 -13.73
N SER A 287 1.80 19.16 -14.56
CA SER A 287 3.14 18.73 -14.20
C SER A 287 3.45 19.30 -12.83
N VAL A 288 3.63 18.43 -11.85
CA VAL A 288 4.15 18.86 -10.56
C VAL A 288 5.51 19.42 -10.89
N LYS A 289 5.70 20.74 -10.72
CA LYS A 289 7.04 21.30 -10.78
C LYS A 289 7.82 20.45 -9.80
N LYS A 290 8.87 19.78 -10.29
CA LYS A 290 9.82 19.10 -9.39
C LYS A 290 10.16 20.17 -8.36
N GLU A 291 9.49 20.15 -7.22
CA GLU A 291 10.08 20.77 -6.06
C GLU A 291 11.44 20.11 -6.04
N LYS A 292 12.48 20.91 -6.32
CA LYS A 292 13.82 20.50 -5.92
C LYS A 292 13.57 19.95 -4.54
N ASN A 293 13.79 18.62 -4.38
CA ASN A 293 13.85 18.07 -3.06
C ASN A 293 14.63 19.09 -2.27
N VAL A 294 13.94 19.96 -1.60
CA VAL A 294 14.42 20.49 -0.36
C VAL A 294 14.45 19.18 0.42
N LEU A 295 15.56 18.44 0.25
CA LEU A 295 16.12 17.76 1.39
C LEU A 295 15.91 18.83 2.44
N GLN A 296 14.80 18.76 3.19
CA GLN A 296 14.74 19.47 4.47
C GLN A 296 16.13 19.19 4.96
N ASN A 297 16.93 20.25 5.13
CA ASN A 297 18.27 20.11 5.65
C ASN A 297 18.07 19.23 6.88
N VAL A 298 18.12 17.90 6.66
CA VAL A 298 18.14 16.93 7.74
C VAL A 298 19.43 17.30 8.40
N ARG A 299 19.29 18.10 9.43
CA ARG A 299 20.43 18.59 10.19
C ARG A 299 21.02 17.33 10.77
N LEU A 300 22.03 16.79 10.05
CA LEU A 300 22.75 15.60 10.50
C LEU A 300 23.08 15.83 11.97
N ASN A 301 22.64 14.91 12.82
CA ASN A 301 22.97 15.01 14.23
C ASN A 301 24.49 14.80 14.43
N ARG A 302 25.02 15.21 15.56
CA ARG A 302 26.47 15.17 15.84
C ARG A 302 27.06 13.75 15.70
N PHE A 303 26.32 12.74 16.12
CA PHE A 303 26.73 11.34 16.03
C PHE A 303 26.81 10.86 14.58
N GLU A 304 25.80 11.14 13.78
CA GLU A 304 25.75 10.81 12.37
C GLU A 304 26.86 11.52 11.57
N GLN A 305 27.12 12.80 11.86
CA GLN A 305 28.23 13.55 11.24
C GLN A 305 29.59 12.86 11.48
N LYS A 306 29.83 12.37 12.69
CA LYS A 306 31.05 11.61 13.01
C LYS A 306 31.16 10.32 12.23
N LEU A 307 30.08 9.57 12.11
CA LEU A 307 30.05 8.31 11.32
C LEU A 307 30.36 8.59 9.83
N ILE A 308 29.71 9.58 9.24
CA ILE A 308 29.89 9.93 7.82
C ILE A 308 31.32 10.45 7.55
N SER A 309 31.90 11.17 8.50
CA SER A 309 33.30 11.63 8.38
C SER A 309 34.36 10.55 8.59
N GLY A 310 33.95 9.29 8.81
CA GLY A 310 34.85 8.16 9.03
C GLY A 310 35.48 8.13 10.43
N GLN A 311 35.02 8.96 11.36
CA GLN A 311 35.42 8.90 12.76
C GLN A 311 34.78 7.68 13.43
N LYS A 312 35.41 7.21 14.49
CA LYS A 312 34.91 6.08 15.31
C LYS A 312 34.34 6.65 16.62
N PRO A 313 33.03 6.94 16.66
CA PRO A 313 32.42 7.47 17.87
C PRO A 313 32.38 6.41 18.98
N ILE A 314 32.49 6.86 20.23
CA ILE A 314 32.41 6.03 21.43
C ILE A 314 30.99 6.11 21.98
N ALA A 315 30.28 4.97 21.93
CA ALA A 315 28.97 4.81 22.55
C ALA A 315 29.12 3.99 23.86
N VAL A 316 28.51 4.44 24.94
CA VAL A 316 28.52 3.74 26.22
C VAL A 316 27.10 3.52 26.72
N GLU A 317 26.76 2.28 27.08
CA GLU A 317 25.43 1.93 27.59
C GLU A 317 25.34 2.22 29.10
N LEU A 318 24.20 2.78 29.51
CA LEU A 318 23.77 2.89 30.89
C LEU A 318 22.40 2.23 31.07
N ASP A 319 22.31 1.40 32.08
CA ASP A 319 21.05 0.82 32.53
C ASP A 319 20.12 1.89 33.13
N SER A 320 18.86 1.90 32.71
CA SER A 320 17.85 2.78 33.30
C SER A 320 17.57 2.44 34.77
N PRO A 321 17.25 3.43 35.63
CA PRO A 321 16.91 3.19 37.04
C PRO A 321 15.67 2.31 37.22
N ILE A 322 15.62 1.60 38.36
CA ILE A 322 14.46 0.78 38.73
C ILE A 322 13.44 1.55 39.60
N ASP A 323 13.81 2.76 40.02
CA ASP A 323 12.98 3.66 40.83
C ASP A 323 12.96 5.09 40.24
N THR A 324 12.35 6.01 40.96
CA THR A 324 12.18 7.41 40.48
C THR A 324 13.43 8.27 40.73
N ASN A 325 14.47 7.75 41.38
CA ASN A 325 15.69 8.53 41.64
C ASN A 325 16.68 8.45 40.47
N VAL A 326 16.73 9.50 39.68
CA VAL A 326 17.60 9.61 38.49
C VAL A 326 18.96 10.25 38.78
N SER A 327 19.24 10.71 40.01
CA SER A 327 20.42 11.53 40.32
C SER A 327 21.73 10.82 39.97
N LYS A 328 21.86 9.56 40.38
CA LYS A 328 23.05 8.76 40.07
C LYS A 328 23.21 8.49 38.56
N PHE A 329 22.10 8.29 37.87
CA PHE A 329 22.10 8.07 36.42
C PHE A 329 22.62 9.30 35.70
N ILE A 330 22.08 10.49 36.00
CA ILE A 330 22.51 11.78 35.41
C ILE A 330 23.99 12.07 35.75
N GLU A 331 24.40 11.85 36.98
CA GLU A 331 25.82 11.98 37.39
C GLU A 331 26.73 11.09 36.53
N ASN A 332 26.38 9.82 36.36
CA ASN A 332 27.17 8.89 35.56
C ASN A 332 27.20 9.28 34.08
N ALA A 333 26.06 9.70 33.49
CA ALA A 333 26.03 10.24 32.13
C ALA A 333 26.95 11.46 31.98
N GLY A 334 26.96 12.36 32.95
CA GLY A 334 27.86 13.50 32.96
C GLY A 334 29.34 13.12 33.01
N LYS A 335 29.68 12.09 33.81
CA LYS A 335 31.05 11.51 33.86
C LYS A 335 31.47 10.93 32.51
N LEU A 336 30.57 10.20 31.84
CA LEU A 336 30.83 9.65 30.50
C LEU A 336 31.09 10.74 29.46
N LYS A 337 30.28 11.81 29.46
CA LYS A 337 30.50 12.97 28.60
C LYS A 337 31.88 13.58 28.86
N THR A 338 32.25 13.79 30.11
CA THR A 338 33.55 14.35 30.51
C THR A 338 34.70 13.45 30.12
N ALA A 339 34.51 12.12 30.17
CA ALA A 339 35.51 11.13 29.77
C ALA A 339 35.67 11.01 28.25
N GLY A 340 34.86 11.72 27.45
CA GLY A 340 34.99 11.74 25.99
C GLY A 340 34.10 10.74 25.24
N ALA A 341 33.10 10.18 25.88
CA ALA A 341 32.08 9.42 25.16
C ALA A 341 31.26 10.36 24.24
N ASP A 342 30.93 9.91 23.06
CA ASP A 342 30.22 10.67 22.07
C ASP A 342 28.69 10.60 22.23
N ILE A 343 28.22 9.46 22.73
CA ILE A 343 26.79 9.19 22.91
C ILE A 343 26.60 8.20 24.08
N VAL A 344 25.51 8.37 24.81
CA VAL A 344 25.09 7.36 25.81
C VAL A 344 23.89 6.58 25.27
N THR A 345 23.98 5.26 25.27
CA THR A 345 22.82 4.40 24.97
C THR A 345 22.10 4.04 26.26
N ILE A 346 20.78 3.96 26.22
CA ILE A 346 19.94 3.73 27.39
C ILE A 346 19.07 2.49 27.15
N ALA A 347 19.29 1.45 27.92
CA ALA A 347 18.58 0.19 27.77
C ALA A 347 17.10 0.32 28.12
N ASP A 348 16.21 -0.27 27.29
CA ASP A 348 14.76 -0.34 27.52
C ASP A 348 14.38 -1.67 28.15
N ASN A 349 13.99 -1.64 29.43
CA ASN A 349 13.55 -2.80 30.19
C ASN A 349 14.51 -4.03 30.10
N PRO A 350 15.81 -3.87 30.36
CA PRO A 350 16.78 -4.96 30.26
C PRO A 350 16.36 -6.16 31.11
N ILE A 351 16.62 -7.36 30.58
CA ILE A 351 16.28 -8.65 31.23
C ILE A 351 14.75 -8.76 31.48
N ALA A 352 13.92 -8.13 30.64
CA ALA A 352 12.46 -8.12 30.77
C ALA A 352 11.93 -7.65 32.14
N ARG A 353 12.67 -6.76 32.82
CA ARG A 353 12.25 -6.13 34.07
C ARG A 353 11.87 -4.68 33.83
N ALA A 354 10.71 -4.28 34.35
CA ALA A 354 10.26 -2.91 34.25
C ALA A 354 11.25 -1.96 34.89
N ARG A 355 11.67 -0.94 34.16
CA ARG A 355 12.53 0.16 34.57
C ARG A 355 11.96 1.50 34.09
N MET A 356 12.62 2.58 34.43
CA MET A 356 12.27 3.89 33.92
C MET A 356 12.38 3.90 32.39
N ASP A 357 11.43 4.52 31.71
CA ASP A 357 11.38 4.60 30.24
C ASP A 357 12.67 5.22 29.68
N SER A 358 13.30 4.53 28.74
CA SER A 358 14.57 4.92 28.14
C SER A 358 14.50 6.24 27.38
N CYS A 359 13.37 6.49 26.65
CA CYS A 359 13.18 7.71 25.87
C CYS A 359 12.96 8.93 26.78
N LEU A 360 12.23 8.78 27.89
CA LEU A 360 12.05 9.86 28.86
C LEU A 360 13.37 10.22 29.55
N LEU A 361 14.19 9.20 29.89
CA LEU A 361 15.55 9.43 30.41
C LEU A 361 16.44 10.11 29.38
N ALA A 362 16.38 9.70 28.12
CA ALA A 362 17.11 10.33 27.02
C ALA A 362 16.77 11.81 26.89
N CYS A 363 15.48 12.16 26.93
CA CYS A 363 15.04 13.57 26.94
C CYS A 363 15.67 14.35 28.11
N LYS A 364 15.70 13.74 29.29
CA LYS A 364 16.28 14.37 30.47
C LYS A 364 17.81 14.58 30.33
N VAL A 365 18.56 13.58 29.90
CA VAL A 365 20.00 13.66 29.64
C VAL A 365 20.30 14.73 28.59
N ARG A 366 19.53 14.73 27.48
CA ARG A 366 19.67 15.72 26.41
C ARG A 366 19.50 17.16 26.92
N ASN A 367 18.46 17.39 27.73
CA ASN A 367 18.14 18.72 28.23
C ASN A 367 19.10 19.20 29.32
N GLU A 368 19.49 18.32 30.24
CA GLU A 368 20.33 18.74 31.39
C GLU A 368 21.83 18.77 31.07
N LEU A 369 22.28 17.87 30.19
CA LEU A 369 23.70 17.69 29.92
C LEU A 369 24.13 18.11 28.52
N ASP A 370 23.19 18.44 27.60
CA ASP A 370 23.49 18.61 26.17
C ASP A 370 24.39 17.48 25.64
N PHE A 371 24.06 16.24 25.99
CA PHE A 371 24.80 15.05 25.60
C PHE A 371 23.98 14.24 24.64
N ASP A 372 24.59 13.71 23.58
CA ASP A 372 23.89 12.90 22.60
C ASP A 372 23.47 11.56 23.22
N VAL A 373 22.26 11.13 22.85
CA VAL A 373 21.60 9.98 23.46
C VAL A 373 21.05 9.06 22.37
N LEU A 374 21.04 7.77 22.65
CA LEU A 374 20.44 6.74 21.82
C LEU A 374 19.64 5.79 22.73
N PRO A 375 18.38 6.14 23.05
CA PRO A 375 17.53 5.23 23.82
C PRO A 375 17.14 4.02 22.98
N HIS A 376 17.17 2.84 23.56
CA HIS A 376 16.54 1.67 22.97
C HIS A 376 15.03 1.79 23.09
N MET A 377 14.31 1.43 22.06
CA MET A 377 12.85 1.41 22.05
C MET A 377 12.33 0.04 21.64
N THR A 378 11.96 -0.77 22.63
CA THR A 378 11.42 -2.10 22.41
C THR A 378 9.96 -2.00 21.94
N CYS A 379 9.68 -2.48 20.72
CA CYS A 379 8.32 -2.45 20.16
C CYS A 379 7.40 -3.55 20.70
N ARG A 380 7.92 -4.59 21.38
CA ARG A 380 7.14 -5.72 21.92
C ARG A 380 6.01 -5.29 22.85
N ASP A 381 6.26 -4.31 23.71
CA ASP A 381 5.33 -3.90 24.76
C ASP A 381 4.57 -2.61 24.41
N ARG A 382 4.68 -2.13 23.16
CA ARG A 382 4.05 -0.90 22.66
C ARG A 382 3.25 -1.15 21.40
N ASN A 383 2.04 -0.62 21.31
CA ASN A 383 1.35 -0.57 20.04
C ASN A 383 1.91 0.54 19.13
N VAL A 384 1.59 0.49 17.85
CA VAL A 384 2.09 1.42 16.83
C VAL A 384 1.86 2.89 17.19
N ASN A 385 0.67 3.23 17.71
CA ASN A 385 0.35 4.62 18.08
C ASN A 385 1.17 5.10 19.28
N ALA A 386 1.38 4.24 20.27
CA ALA A 386 2.23 4.55 21.43
C ALA A 386 3.69 4.74 21.00
N ALA A 387 4.21 3.89 20.10
CA ALA A 387 5.56 4.03 19.56
C ALA A 387 5.72 5.33 18.75
N LYS A 388 4.79 5.63 17.83
CA LYS A 388 4.79 6.88 17.05
C LYS A 388 4.71 8.11 17.96
N GLY A 389 3.81 8.11 18.95
CA GLY A 389 3.67 9.21 19.90
C GLY A 389 4.93 9.46 20.71
N LEU A 390 5.60 8.40 21.16
CA LEU A 390 6.85 8.49 21.90
C LEU A 390 7.99 9.05 21.06
N LEU A 391 8.13 8.59 19.80
CA LEU A 391 9.14 9.09 18.85
C LEU A 391 8.93 10.58 18.54
N LEU A 392 7.69 11.01 18.31
CA LEU A 392 7.36 12.43 18.09
C LEU A 392 7.73 13.27 19.31
N GLY A 393 7.40 12.81 20.52
CA GLY A 393 7.77 13.49 21.76
C GLY A 393 9.27 13.55 21.98
N ALA A 394 9.99 12.46 21.78
CA ALA A 394 11.45 12.39 21.92
C ALA A 394 12.14 13.34 20.93
N SER A 395 11.73 13.33 19.67
CA SER A 395 12.25 14.23 18.65
C SER A 395 12.00 15.71 19.00
N ALA A 396 10.81 16.06 19.47
CA ALA A 396 10.48 17.42 19.92
C ALA A 396 11.35 17.89 21.11
N MET A 397 11.87 16.94 21.92
CA MET A 397 12.78 17.17 23.03
C MET A 397 14.26 17.10 22.63
N GLY A 398 14.58 17.03 21.34
CA GLY A 398 15.93 17.05 20.81
C GLY A 398 16.67 15.70 20.91
N VAL A 399 15.95 14.60 21.00
CA VAL A 399 16.49 13.24 20.88
C VAL A 399 16.47 12.85 19.40
N ASP A 400 17.64 12.83 18.79
CA ASP A 400 17.81 12.67 17.33
C ASP A 400 18.16 11.21 16.94
N ASN A 401 18.46 10.34 17.90
CA ASN A 401 18.82 8.93 17.67
C ASN A 401 17.96 8.02 18.54
N VAL A 402 17.44 6.91 17.96
CA VAL A 402 16.69 5.86 18.65
C VAL A 402 17.09 4.50 18.11
#